data_8a316d332b9f8cc2c5198b8817b0bd93
#
_entry.id   8a316d332b9f8cc2c5198b8817b0bd93
#
_cell.length_a   1.000
_cell.length_b   1.000
_cell.length_c   1.000
_cell.angle_alpha   90.00
_cell.angle_beta   90.00
_cell.angle_gamma   90.00
#
_symmetry.space_group_name_H-M   'P 1'
#
loop_
_entity.id
_entity.type
_entity.pdbx_description
1 polymer ?
#
loop_
_entity_poly.entity_id
_entity_poly.type
_entity_poly.pdbx_seq_one_letter_code
_entity_poly.pdbx_strand_id
1 'polypeptide(L)'
;MKTPILGSSYVLRSPNAADSRMVNLYPEIVPEGGKEAAWLQRAPGLRELTVFPGGPVRGLWQYGDYGYAVSGTKLYRIDSNWIYTDLGDVVGSGPVNMVDNGTQLFIAAGAHGYIYNNTNVSLSCDTTNGDATVTTADTSLIWVGLPVTGSGIPDGTTVLSITDGTTFELSANATATATVDLTFSPLFSEITDPDFPGAIGVGFIDGYFVFSEPNSQRFWVTESYNGLSVDALAFASAEGSPDNLVTLIVDHREIWLFGVNSVEVWYDAGTPDFPLGRIQGAFNEIGCLAAYSVAKLDNGLFWLGRDARGNGIVYRSKGYSGERISTHAVEWQIQQYSTLADAVAYTYQQDGHSFYVLNFPTANTTWVYDVSTGVWHERAGWENSAFTRHRGNCQMNFNNEIVIGDYVGGGIYAYDSTIYTEAGSIMKWLRSWRALPAGQNNLKRTAQHSLQLDCETGVGLEGEDYFYLERKHLATEALDWLITENGDYIITQAGELAVGVNPQVMLRWSDDGGHNWSNEHWKSMGKIGQFGYRTIWRRLGMTLKLRDRVYEVSGTDPVKIAIMGAELIMDPTNA
;
A
#
# COMPACT_ATOMS: atom_id res chain seq x y z
N MET A 1 -9.18 38.61 4.00
CA MET A 1 -8.08 38.21 3.10
C MET A 1 -8.04 36.70 3.03
N LYS A 2 -7.71 36.15 1.86
CA LYS A 2 -7.51 34.68 1.75
C LYS A 2 -6.23 34.28 2.46
N THR A 3 -6.28 33.13 3.16
CA THR A 3 -5.14 32.52 3.84
C THR A 3 -4.58 31.35 3.00
N PRO A 4 -3.29 30.99 3.11
CA PRO A 4 -2.67 29.97 2.27
C PRO A 4 -2.96 28.55 2.79
N ILE A 5 -4.22 28.11 2.75
CA ILE A 5 -4.66 26.80 3.23
C ILE A 5 -4.25 25.66 2.28
N LEU A 6 -4.06 25.94 0.98
CA LEU A 6 -3.63 24.96 -0.01
C LEU A 6 -2.10 24.77 0.03
N GLY A 7 -1.60 23.61 -0.34
CA GLY A 7 -0.17 23.29 -0.44
C GLY A 7 0.19 21.95 0.20
N SER A 8 1.47 21.54 0.09
CA SER A 8 1.99 20.27 0.63
C SER A 8 1.92 20.20 2.15
N SER A 9 1.88 18.96 2.66
CA SER A 9 2.14 18.69 4.08
C SER A 9 3.62 18.80 4.37
N TYR A 10 3.98 19.59 5.38
CA TYR A 10 5.35 19.64 5.88
C TYR A 10 5.44 20.31 7.26
N VAL A 11 6.44 19.88 8.04
CA VAL A 11 6.90 20.58 9.23
C VAL A 11 8.40 20.81 9.05
N LEU A 12 8.83 22.07 9.04
CA LEU A 12 10.26 22.41 8.87
C LEU A 12 11.04 22.15 10.16
N ARG A 13 12.38 22.14 10.06
CA ARG A 13 13.31 22.10 11.20
C ARG A 13 13.02 23.17 12.24
N SER A 14 12.47 24.30 11.82
CA SER A 14 11.93 25.33 12.69
C SER A 14 10.42 25.40 12.48
N PRO A 15 9.61 24.94 13.43
CA PRO A 15 8.14 25.07 13.36
C PRO A 15 7.72 26.54 13.17
N ASN A 16 8.48 27.49 13.74
CA ASN A 16 8.26 28.91 13.54
C ASN A 16 8.41 29.36 12.08
N ALA A 17 9.18 28.63 11.26
CA ALA A 17 9.31 28.97 9.85
C ALA A 17 8.13 28.46 9.03
N ALA A 18 7.65 27.26 9.29
CA ALA A 18 6.41 26.74 8.71
C ALA A 18 5.97 25.46 9.45
N ASP A 19 4.68 25.43 9.78
CA ASP A 19 3.93 24.25 10.19
C ASP A 19 2.70 24.17 9.28
N SER A 20 2.67 23.13 8.43
CA SER A 20 1.65 22.99 7.38
C SER A 20 1.35 21.50 7.18
N ARG A 21 0.66 20.88 8.14
CA ARG A 21 0.26 19.48 8.05
C ARG A 21 -1.02 19.33 7.22
N MET A 22 -1.08 18.25 6.47
CA MET A 22 -2.25 17.83 5.71
C MET A 22 -2.40 16.31 5.86
N VAL A 23 -3.39 15.90 6.64
CA VAL A 23 -3.64 14.50 6.98
C VAL A 23 -5.01 14.09 6.49
N ASN A 24 -5.09 12.97 5.76
CA ASN A 24 -6.32 12.45 5.16
C ASN A 24 -7.07 13.47 4.27
N LEU A 25 -6.31 14.37 3.70
CA LEU A 25 -6.73 15.35 2.69
C LEU A 25 -5.68 15.39 1.57
N TYR A 26 -6.10 15.71 0.36
CA TYR A 26 -5.21 15.99 -0.77
C TYR A 26 -5.80 17.08 -1.66
N PRO A 27 -4.97 17.82 -2.41
CA PRO A 27 -5.47 18.87 -3.30
C PRO A 27 -5.98 18.28 -4.61
N GLU A 28 -7.13 18.77 -5.05
CA GLU A 28 -7.71 18.57 -6.37
C GLU A 28 -7.55 19.85 -7.18
N ILE A 29 -7.06 19.75 -8.41
CA ILE A 29 -6.88 20.91 -9.32
C ILE A 29 -8.18 21.14 -10.07
N VAL A 30 -8.68 22.38 -10.03
CA VAL A 30 -9.88 22.79 -10.76
C VAL A 30 -9.49 23.24 -12.17
N PRO A 31 -10.14 22.72 -13.23
CA PRO A 31 -9.95 23.19 -14.58
C PRO A 31 -10.30 24.70 -14.71
N GLU A 32 -9.85 25.33 -15.80
CA GLU A 32 -10.15 26.74 -16.09
C GLU A 32 -11.65 27.05 -15.98
N GLY A 33 -11.99 28.17 -15.37
CA GLY A 33 -13.37 28.62 -15.15
C GLY A 33 -13.99 28.20 -13.80
N GLY A 34 -13.27 27.50 -12.93
CA GLY A 34 -13.72 27.20 -11.57
C GLY A 34 -13.69 28.43 -10.64
N LYS A 35 -14.36 28.30 -9.48
CA LYS A 35 -14.36 29.35 -8.43
C LYS A 35 -12.96 29.57 -7.85
N GLU A 36 -12.18 28.51 -7.71
CA GLU A 36 -10.82 28.46 -7.16
C GLU A 36 -9.93 27.59 -8.06
N ALA A 37 -8.62 27.78 -8.00
CA ALA A 37 -7.67 27.01 -8.79
C ALA A 37 -7.49 25.56 -8.27
N ALA A 38 -7.76 25.32 -7.01
CA ALA A 38 -7.71 24.00 -6.36
C ALA A 38 -8.56 24.02 -5.10
N TRP A 39 -8.88 22.82 -4.61
CA TRP A 39 -9.57 22.61 -3.34
C TRP A 39 -9.00 21.37 -2.64
N LEU A 40 -9.22 21.25 -1.34
CA LEU A 40 -8.80 20.06 -0.59
C LEU A 40 -9.94 19.07 -0.51
N GLN A 41 -9.69 17.88 -1.00
CA GLN A 41 -10.61 16.75 -0.91
C GLN A 41 -10.20 15.80 0.20
N ARG A 42 -11.18 15.22 0.88
CA ARG A 42 -10.95 14.16 1.85
C ARG A 42 -10.51 12.88 1.14
N ALA A 43 -9.53 12.20 1.75
CA ALA A 43 -9.07 10.90 1.29
C ALA A 43 -10.18 9.84 1.37
N PRO A 44 -10.24 8.89 0.42
CA PRO A 44 -11.20 7.78 0.46
C PRO A 44 -10.99 6.93 1.70
N GLY A 45 -12.07 6.37 2.21
CA GLY A 45 -12.05 5.41 3.30
C GLY A 45 -11.84 3.98 2.81
N LEU A 46 -11.95 3.04 3.75
CA LEU A 46 -11.72 1.61 3.55
C LEU A 46 -13.00 0.82 3.80
N ARG A 47 -13.51 0.20 2.74
CA ARG A 47 -14.64 -0.72 2.77
C ARG A 47 -14.13 -2.15 2.89
N GLU A 48 -14.57 -2.87 3.91
CA GLU A 48 -14.19 -4.27 4.12
C GLU A 48 -14.72 -5.17 3.00
N LEU A 49 -13.85 -6.04 2.50
CA LEU A 49 -14.16 -7.05 1.49
C LEU A 49 -14.23 -8.45 2.09
N THR A 50 -13.18 -8.86 2.79
CA THR A 50 -13.13 -10.12 3.55
C THR A 50 -12.01 -10.07 4.60
N VAL A 51 -12.06 -11.00 5.56
CA VAL A 51 -11.09 -11.12 6.63
C VAL A 51 -10.57 -12.55 6.69
N PHE A 52 -9.26 -12.73 6.53
CA PHE A 52 -8.60 -14.04 6.69
C PHE A 52 -8.41 -14.38 8.16
N PRO A 53 -8.45 -15.65 8.54
CA PRO A 53 -8.03 -16.08 9.86
C PRO A 53 -6.51 -15.92 9.99
N GLY A 54 -6.06 -15.23 11.01
CA GLY A 54 -4.63 -15.06 11.30
C GLY A 54 -4.11 -13.63 11.20
N GLY A 55 -2.82 -13.50 11.07
CA GLY A 55 -2.05 -12.25 11.21
C GLY A 55 -2.17 -11.28 10.04
N PRO A 56 -1.27 -10.30 9.96
CA PRO A 56 -1.35 -9.24 8.97
C PRO A 56 -1.24 -9.77 7.54
N VAL A 57 -1.83 -9.00 6.61
CA VAL A 57 -1.66 -9.25 5.18
C VAL A 57 -0.26 -8.80 4.76
N ARG A 58 0.57 -9.74 4.33
CA ARG A 58 1.99 -9.57 4.02
C ARG A 58 2.25 -9.25 2.55
N GLY A 59 1.34 -9.64 1.66
CA GLY A 59 1.40 -9.38 0.23
C GLY A 59 0.09 -9.72 -0.45
N LEU A 60 -0.16 -9.04 -1.56
CA LEU A 60 -1.33 -9.21 -2.42
C LEU A 60 -0.89 -9.28 -3.88
N TRP A 61 -1.51 -10.15 -4.66
CA TRP A 61 -1.24 -10.29 -6.09
C TRP A 61 -2.49 -10.75 -6.84
N GLN A 62 -2.70 -10.25 -8.05
CA GLN A 62 -3.75 -10.73 -8.94
C GLN A 62 -3.09 -11.60 -10.00
N TYR A 63 -3.57 -12.83 -10.15
CA TYR A 63 -3.09 -13.80 -11.10
C TYR A 63 -4.26 -14.58 -11.72
N GLY A 64 -4.39 -14.54 -13.02
CA GLY A 64 -5.55 -15.09 -13.73
C GLY A 64 -6.85 -14.41 -13.26
N ASP A 65 -7.88 -15.20 -12.98
CA ASP A 65 -9.19 -14.74 -12.53
C ASP A 65 -9.31 -14.63 -11.00
N TYR A 66 -8.20 -14.73 -10.27
CA TYR A 66 -8.18 -14.79 -8.82
C TYR A 66 -7.25 -13.74 -8.20
N GLY A 67 -7.63 -13.28 -7.02
CA GLY A 67 -6.73 -12.59 -6.10
C GLY A 67 -5.98 -13.60 -5.23
N TYR A 68 -4.74 -13.27 -4.86
CA TYR A 68 -3.92 -14.05 -3.93
C TYR A 68 -3.44 -13.16 -2.80
N ALA A 69 -3.52 -13.69 -1.58
CA ALA A 69 -3.10 -12.99 -0.39
C ALA A 69 -2.24 -13.89 0.48
N VAL A 70 -1.08 -13.39 0.90
CA VAL A 70 -0.36 -13.98 2.03
C VAL A 70 -0.78 -13.25 3.29
N SER A 71 -1.50 -13.95 4.19
CA SER A 71 -1.95 -13.40 5.46
C SER A 71 -1.48 -14.29 6.62
N GLY A 72 -0.81 -13.69 7.60
CA GLY A 72 -0.09 -14.46 8.63
C GLY A 72 0.92 -15.40 8.00
N THR A 73 0.74 -16.68 8.21
CA THR A 73 1.60 -17.75 7.69
C THR A 73 0.91 -18.57 6.59
N LYS A 74 -0.07 -18.02 5.89
CA LYS A 74 -0.82 -18.78 4.88
C LYS A 74 -1.01 -18.04 3.58
N LEU A 75 -1.03 -18.78 2.47
CA LEU A 75 -1.46 -18.33 1.17
C LEU A 75 -2.96 -18.60 0.99
N TYR A 76 -3.70 -17.56 0.63
CA TYR A 76 -5.11 -17.66 0.28
C TYR A 76 -5.34 -17.27 -1.18
N ARG A 77 -6.23 -17.99 -1.86
CA ARG A 77 -6.79 -17.62 -3.15
C ARG A 77 -8.19 -17.05 -2.93
N ILE A 78 -8.52 -15.96 -3.61
CA ILE A 78 -9.75 -15.19 -3.46
C ILE A 78 -10.47 -15.18 -4.80
N ASP A 79 -11.77 -15.49 -4.80
CA ASP A 79 -12.62 -15.40 -5.99
C ASP A 79 -13.27 -14.01 -6.15
N SER A 80 -14.01 -13.80 -7.24
CA SER A 80 -14.74 -12.56 -7.52
C SER A 80 -15.87 -12.23 -6.54
N ASN A 81 -16.27 -13.17 -5.68
CA ASN A 81 -17.25 -12.97 -4.61
C ASN A 81 -16.59 -12.75 -3.24
N TRP A 82 -15.26 -12.56 -3.21
CA TRP A 82 -14.44 -12.36 -2.01
C TRP A 82 -14.40 -13.60 -1.09
N ILE A 83 -14.74 -14.77 -1.63
CA ILE A 83 -14.62 -16.05 -0.91
C ILE A 83 -13.17 -16.54 -1.06
N TYR A 84 -12.54 -16.88 0.05
CA TYR A 84 -11.16 -17.36 0.04
C TYR A 84 -11.03 -18.86 0.23
N THR A 85 -9.95 -19.42 -0.30
CA THR A 85 -9.52 -20.81 -0.13
C THR A 85 -8.10 -20.83 0.42
N ASP A 86 -7.84 -21.55 1.49
CA ASP A 86 -6.48 -21.81 2.02
C ASP A 86 -5.73 -22.75 1.07
N LEU A 87 -4.56 -22.34 0.60
CA LEU A 87 -3.72 -23.10 -0.32
C LEU A 87 -2.52 -23.75 0.39
N GLY A 88 -2.12 -23.26 1.57
CA GLY A 88 -1.00 -23.83 2.32
C GLY A 88 -0.18 -22.78 3.08
N ASP A 89 0.93 -23.22 3.66
CA ASP A 89 1.73 -22.44 4.60
C ASP A 89 2.86 -21.66 3.90
N VAL A 90 3.02 -20.39 4.28
CA VAL A 90 4.11 -19.49 3.89
C VAL A 90 4.83 -19.02 5.15
N VAL A 91 6.00 -19.56 5.42
CA VAL A 91 6.79 -19.27 6.63
C VAL A 91 7.19 -17.80 6.72
N GLY A 92 7.35 -17.28 7.94
CA GLY A 92 7.82 -15.93 8.22
C GLY A 92 6.70 -14.95 8.57
N SER A 93 7.08 -13.71 8.88
CA SER A 93 6.17 -12.64 9.33
C SER A 93 6.37 -11.31 8.60
N GLY A 94 7.46 -11.17 7.84
CA GLY A 94 7.75 -9.97 7.04
C GLY A 94 6.92 -9.89 5.76
N PRO A 95 6.97 -8.77 5.04
CA PRO A 95 6.37 -8.64 3.72
C PRO A 95 6.88 -9.73 2.77
N VAL A 96 6.07 -10.06 1.77
CA VAL A 96 6.45 -10.98 0.69
C VAL A 96 6.34 -10.25 -0.65
N ASN A 97 7.16 -10.67 -1.61
CA ASN A 97 7.09 -10.21 -2.99
C ASN A 97 6.50 -11.33 -3.85
N MET A 98 5.63 -10.98 -4.79
CA MET A 98 4.94 -11.97 -5.64
C MET A 98 4.98 -11.53 -7.09
N VAL A 99 5.10 -12.50 -7.99
CA VAL A 99 5.00 -12.31 -9.44
C VAL A 99 4.56 -13.62 -10.09
N ASP A 100 3.85 -13.55 -11.21
CA ASP A 100 3.46 -14.71 -12.01
C ASP A 100 4.10 -14.72 -13.41
N ASN A 101 4.11 -15.91 -14.02
CA ASN A 101 4.51 -16.12 -15.41
C ASN A 101 3.34 -16.56 -16.31
N GLY A 102 2.10 -16.43 -15.83
CA GLY A 102 0.89 -16.88 -16.49
C GLY A 102 0.47 -18.32 -16.16
N THR A 103 1.35 -19.16 -15.59
CA THR A 103 1.05 -20.53 -15.14
C THR A 103 1.46 -20.79 -13.69
N GLN A 104 2.47 -20.10 -13.22
CA GLN A 104 3.03 -20.21 -11.87
C GLN A 104 3.05 -18.86 -11.20
N LEU A 105 2.70 -18.80 -9.93
CA LEU A 105 2.88 -17.66 -9.04
C LEU A 105 4.08 -17.94 -8.12
N PHE A 106 5.12 -17.10 -8.22
CA PHE A 106 6.29 -17.14 -7.34
C PHE A 106 6.05 -16.22 -6.13
N ILE A 107 6.32 -16.72 -4.93
CA ILE A 107 6.23 -15.96 -3.67
C ILE A 107 7.61 -15.95 -3.03
N ALA A 108 8.25 -14.80 -2.98
CA ALA A 108 9.55 -14.58 -2.33
C ALA A 108 9.31 -14.17 -0.86
N ALA A 109 9.80 -14.98 0.07
CA ALA A 109 9.59 -14.80 1.51
C ALA A 109 10.93 -14.80 2.30
N GLY A 110 11.95 -14.10 1.81
CA GLY A 110 13.26 -14.01 2.42
C GLY A 110 14.08 -15.29 2.23
N ALA A 111 14.30 -16.07 3.28
CA ALA A 111 15.02 -17.34 3.18
C ALA A 111 14.25 -18.45 2.45
N HIS A 112 12.96 -18.26 2.22
CA HIS A 112 12.05 -19.22 1.61
C HIS A 112 11.49 -18.68 0.31
N GLY A 113 11.17 -19.58 -0.61
CA GLY A 113 10.44 -19.29 -1.84
C GLY A 113 9.35 -20.35 -2.06
N TYR A 114 8.25 -19.95 -2.64
CA TYR A 114 7.13 -20.85 -2.90
C TYR A 114 6.62 -20.66 -4.32
N ILE A 115 6.12 -21.73 -4.91
CA ILE A 115 5.47 -21.74 -6.21
C ILE A 115 4.04 -22.28 -6.05
N TYR A 116 3.06 -21.50 -6.51
CA TYR A 116 1.72 -22.00 -6.76
C TYR A 116 1.55 -22.19 -8.26
N ASN A 117 1.43 -23.43 -8.70
CA ASN A 117 1.11 -23.78 -10.07
C ASN A 117 -0.40 -23.91 -10.20
N ASN A 118 -1.01 -23.09 -11.05
CA ASN A 118 -2.46 -23.07 -11.27
C ASN A 118 -2.92 -24.06 -12.36
N THR A 119 -2.03 -24.94 -12.84
CA THR A 119 -2.38 -25.88 -13.89
C THR A 119 -3.53 -26.79 -13.44
N ASN A 120 -4.61 -26.74 -14.18
CA ASN A 120 -5.75 -27.65 -14.06
C ASN A 120 -6.11 -28.08 -15.48
N VAL A 121 -5.46 -29.14 -15.94
CA VAL A 121 -5.57 -29.60 -17.31
C VAL A 121 -5.86 -31.10 -17.35
N SER A 122 -6.66 -31.52 -18.32
CA SER A 122 -6.90 -32.93 -18.63
C SER A 122 -6.27 -33.22 -19.99
N LEU A 123 -5.34 -34.17 -20.03
CA LEU A 123 -4.62 -34.57 -21.23
C LEU A 123 -4.87 -36.05 -21.52
N SER A 124 -5.03 -36.37 -22.79
CA SER A 124 -5.09 -37.77 -23.25
C SER A 124 -3.69 -38.36 -23.18
N CYS A 125 -3.55 -39.40 -22.38
CA CYS A 125 -2.28 -40.06 -22.08
C CYS A 125 -2.35 -41.55 -22.29
N ASP A 126 -1.26 -42.13 -22.79
CA ASP A 126 -1.10 -43.56 -22.90
C ASP A 126 -0.34 -44.12 -21.71
N THR A 127 -0.96 -45.03 -20.97
CA THR A 127 -0.40 -45.71 -19.80
C THR A 127 -0.14 -47.16 -20.10
N THR A 128 0.83 -47.76 -19.38
CA THR A 128 1.15 -49.20 -19.42
C THR A 128 1.07 -49.81 -18.04
N ASN A 129 0.33 -50.88 -17.89
CA ASN A 129 0.19 -51.56 -16.61
C ASN A 129 1.55 -52.02 -16.03
N GLY A 130 1.83 -51.59 -14.80
CA GLY A 130 3.09 -51.90 -14.10
C GLY A 130 4.26 -50.96 -14.47
N ASP A 131 4.04 -49.94 -15.27
CA ASP A 131 5.04 -48.97 -15.69
C ASP A 131 4.66 -47.55 -15.17
N ALA A 132 5.66 -46.77 -14.85
CA ALA A 132 5.50 -45.35 -14.46
C ALA A 132 5.59 -44.39 -15.65
N THR A 133 6.14 -44.86 -16.77
CA THR A 133 6.30 -44.06 -17.99
C THR A 133 4.95 -43.82 -18.65
N VAL A 134 4.64 -42.57 -18.93
CA VAL A 134 3.41 -42.14 -19.59
C VAL A 134 3.75 -41.27 -20.77
N THR A 135 3.03 -41.46 -21.87
CA THR A 135 3.17 -40.58 -23.07
C THR A 135 1.91 -39.77 -23.32
N THR A 136 2.10 -38.55 -23.82
CA THR A 136 1.06 -37.61 -24.20
C THR A 136 1.47 -36.85 -25.44
N ALA A 137 0.57 -36.09 -26.04
CA ALA A 137 0.88 -35.29 -27.23
C ALA A 137 1.81 -34.10 -26.93
N ASP A 138 1.74 -33.54 -25.71
CA ASP A 138 2.51 -32.38 -25.31
C ASP A 138 2.63 -32.33 -23.76
N THR A 139 3.86 -32.25 -23.25
CA THR A 139 4.17 -32.11 -21.82
C THR A 139 4.36 -30.66 -21.36
N SER A 140 4.20 -29.66 -22.23
CA SER A 140 4.47 -28.24 -21.93
C SER A 140 3.63 -27.66 -20.78
N LEU A 141 2.49 -28.29 -20.47
CA LEU A 141 1.60 -27.91 -19.35
C LEU A 141 1.77 -28.82 -18.12
N ILE A 142 2.73 -29.75 -18.13
CA ILE A 142 2.97 -30.67 -17.03
C ILE A 142 4.26 -30.25 -16.31
N TRP A 143 4.23 -30.30 -14.99
CA TRP A 143 5.35 -29.95 -14.13
C TRP A 143 5.61 -31.05 -13.10
N VAL A 144 6.85 -31.20 -12.70
CA VAL A 144 7.25 -32.14 -11.65
C VAL A 144 6.50 -31.80 -10.34
N GLY A 145 5.99 -32.83 -9.68
CA GLY A 145 5.24 -32.70 -8.43
C GLY A 145 3.73 -32.52 -8.61
N LEU A 146 3.19 -32.19 -9.80
CA LEU A 146 1.75 -32.05 -10.00
C LEU A 146 1.00 -33.33 -9.63
N PRO A 147 -0.06 -33.27 -8.81
CA PRO A 147 -0.96 -34.37 -8.55
C PRO A 147 -1.65 -34.84 -9.84
N VAL A 148 -1.65 -36.13 -10.06
CA VAL A 148 -2.23 -36.78 -11.25
C VAL A 148 -3.35 -37.71 -10.80
N THR A 149 -4.50 -37.58 -11.43
CA THR A 149 -5.66 -38.45 -11.23
C THR A 149 -6.22 -38.93 -12.55
N GLY A 150 -6.75 -40.15 -12.57
CA GLY A 150 -7.35 -40.73 -13.75
C GLY A 150 -7.57 -42.23 -13.62
N SER A 151 -8.22 -42.81 -14.62
CA SER A 151 -8.45 -44.26 -14.62
C SER A 151 -7.12 -45.02 -14.71
N GLY A 152 -6.89 -45.95 -13.80
CA GLY A 152 -5.65 -46.72 -13.76
C GLY A 152 -4.45 -46.03 -13.12
N ILE A 153 -4.67 -44.89 -12.44
CA ILE A 153 -3.65 -44.17 -11.67
C ILE A 153 -3.95 -44.33 -10.18
N PRO A 154 -2.97 -44.79 -9.37
CA PRO A 154 -3.12 -44.92 -7.92
C PRO A 154 -3.36 -43.55 -7.24
N ASP A 155 -4.11 -43.54 -6.13
CA ASP A 155 -4.33 -42.32 -5.33
C ASP A 155 -3.00 -41.76 -4.80
N GLY A 156 -2.85 -40.44 -4.84
CA GLY A 156 -1.65 -39.76 -4.38
C GLY A 156 -0.47 -39.79 -5.38
N THR A 157 -0.71 -40.25 -6.61
CA THR A 157 0.30 -40.20 -7.68
C THR A 157 0.59 -38.76 -8.10
N THR A 158 1.88 -38.46 -8.33
CA THR A 158 2.35 -37.16 -8.84
C THR A 158 3.26 -37.40 -10.07
N VAL A 159 3.51 -36.32 -10.81
CA VAL A 159 4.56 -36.32 -11.84
C VAL A 159 5.93 -36.42 -11.16
N LEU A 160 6.71 -37.45 -11.42
CA LEU A 160 8.04 -37.65 -10.86
C LEU A 160 9.12 -36.89 -11.65
N SER A 161 9.09 -37.01 -12.97
CA SER A 161 10.02 -36.32 -13.89
C SER A 161 9.42 -36.14 -15.27
N ILE A 162 9.94 -35.19 -16.03
CA ILE A 162 9.60 -34.99 -17.44
C ILE A 162 10.80 -35.40 -18.27
N THR A 163 10.62 -36.42 -19.13
CA THR A 163 11.69 -36.98 -19.94
C THR A 163 11.94 -36.19 -21.20
N ASP A 164 10.87 -35.82 -21.88
CA ASP A 164 10.90 -35.00 -23.10
C ASP A 164 9.54 -34.33 -23.37
N GLY A 165 9.37 -33.66 -24.50
CA GLY A 165 8.15 -32.94 -24.88
C GLY A 165 6.89 -33.82 -25.05
N THR A 166 7.01 -35.14 -24.92
CA THR A 166 5.89 -36.10 -25.10
C THR A 166 5.86 -37.18 -24.02
N THR A 167 6.87 -37.27 -23.14
CA THR A 167 7.04 -38.38 -22.19
C THR A 167 7.34 -37.85 -20.79
N PHE A 168 6.70 -38.43 -19.77
CA PHE A 168 6.92 -38.12 -18.38
C PHE A 168 6.78 -39.37 -17.51
N GLU A 169 7.33 -39.32 -16.28
CA GLU A 169 7.28 -40.40 -15.31
C GLU A 169 6.34 -40.06 -14.14
N LEU A 170 5.58 -41.06 -13.70
CA LEU A 170 4.76 -40.98 -12.52
C LEU A 170 5.51 -41.42 -11.28
N SER A 171 5.12 -40.92 -10.09
CA SER A 171 5.65 -41.37 -8.80
C SER A 171 5.19 -42.80 -8.41
N ALA A 172 4.19 -43.32 -9.09
CA ALA A 172 3.69 -44.69 -8.92
C ALA A 172 3.33 -45.29 -10.28
N ASN A 173 3.53 -46.62 -10.41
CA ASN A 173 3.22 -47.34 -11.64
C ASN A 173 1.72 -47.31 -11.94
N ALA A 174 1.35 -47.14 -13.21
CA ALA A 174 -0.02 -47.26 -13.67
C ALA A 174 -0.53 -48.70 -13.48
N THR A 175 -1.80 -48.86 -13.18
CA THR A 175 -2.46 -50.16 -12.92
C THR A 175 -3.24 -50.70 -14.13
N ALA A 176 -3.21 -49.97 -15.24
CA ALA A 176 -3.89 -50.38 -16.47
C ALA A 176 -3.09 -49.94 -17.70
N THR A 177 -3.16 -50.71 -18.77
CA THR A 177 -2.70 -50.29 -20.11
C THR A 177 -3.88 -49.73 -20.87
N ALA A 178 -3.90 -48.42 -21.09
CA ALA A 178 -5.00 -47.73 -21.79
C ALA A 178 -4.60 -46.32 -22.25
N THR A 179 -5.30 -45.81 -23.24
CA THR A 179 -5.34 -44.38 -23.53
C THR A 179 -6.45 -43.76 -22.67
N VAL A 180 -6.10 -42.90 -21.74
CA VAL A 180 -7.02 -42.33 -20.74
C VAL A 180 -6.76 -40.83 -20.58
N ASP A 181 -7.80 -40.09 -20.22
CA ASP A 181 -7.63 -38.70 -19.82
C ASP A 181 -7.13 -38.63 -18.38
N LEU A 182 -5.92 -38.09 -18.22
CA LEU A 182 -5.32 -37.81 -16.90
C LEU A 182 -5.50 -36.34 -16.55
N THR A 183 -5.99 -36.08 -15.35
CA THR A 183 -6.18 -34.72 -14.82
C THR A 183 -5.01 -34.36 -13.91
N PHE A 184 -4.34 -33.25 -14.25
CA PHE A 184 -3.26 -32.63 -13.48
C PHE A 184 -3.86 -31.46 -12.68
N SER A 185 -3.67 -31.47 -11.37
CA SER A 185 -4.32 -30.53 -10.45
C SER A 185 -3.36 -29.44 -9.96
N PRO A 186 -3.87 -28.27 -9.56
CA PRO A 186 -3.04 -27.21 -8.98
C PRO A 186 -2.21 -27.69 -7.78
N LEU A 187 -0.99 -27.15 -7.66
CA LEU A 187 -0.05 -27.49 -6.59
C LEU A 187 0.54 -26.22 -5.99
N PHE A 188 0.54 -26.15 -4.65
CA PHE A 188 1.34 -25.18 -3.90
C PHE A 188 2.48 -25.91 -3.19
N SER A 189 3.72 -25.44 -3.40
CA SER A 189 4.90 -26.07 -2.80
C SER A 189 5.99 -25.05 -2.50
N GLU A 190 6.79 -25.34 -1.47
CA GLU A 190 8.04 -24.64 -1.21
C GLU A 190 9.10 -25.07 -2.22
N ILE A 191 9.97 -24.13 -2.60
CA ILE A 191 11.16 -24.42 -3.43
C ILE A 191 12.17 -25.13 -2.53
N THR A 192 12.35 -26.41 -2.76
CA THR A 192 13.28 -27.27 -1.98
C THR A 192 14.56 -27.60 -2.75
N ASP A 193 14.76 -26.96 -3.90
CA ASP A 193 15.98 -27.10 -4.68
C ASP A 193 17.18 -26.67 -3.81
N PRO A 194 18.23 -27.53 -3.69
CA PRO A 194 19.39 -27.25 -2.83
C PRO A 194 20.20 -26.03 -3.26
N ASP A 195 20.07 -25.60 -4.50
CA ASP A 195 20.74 -24.44 -5.07
C ASP A 195 19.96 -23.13 -4.90
N PHE A 196 18.72 -23.19 -4.39
CA PHE A 196 17.91 -22.02 -4.13
C PHE A 196 18.39 -21.28 -2.86
N PRO A 197 18.94 -20.05 -2.99
CA PRO A 197 19.55 -19.33 -1.84
C PRO A 197 18.53 -18.52 -1.00
N GLY A 198 17.25 -18.55 -1.34
CA GLY A 198 16.23 -17.62 -0.86
C GLY A 198 16.01 -16.42 -1.81
N ALA A 199 14.92 -15.68 -1.59
CA ALA A 199 14.53 -14.55 -2.44
C ALA A 199 13.87 -13.41 -1.65
N ILE A 200 14.28 -12.15 -1.91
CA ILE A 200 13.64 -10.94 -1.37
C ILE A 200 12.78 -10.26 -2.44
N GLY A 201 13.40 -9.80 -3.51
CA GLY A 201 12.74 -9.26 -4.69
C GLY A 201 12.63 -10.32 -5.77
N VAL A 202 11.50 -10.38 -6.46
CA VAL A 202 11.27 -11.28 -7.59
C VAL A 202 10.61 -10.54 -8.75
N GLY A 203 10.99 -10.91 -9.97
CA GLY A 203 10.41 -10.43 -11.22
C GLY A 203 10.32 -11.55 -12.25
N PHE A 204 9.57 -11.34 -13.30
CA PHE A 204 9.49 -12.28 -14.42
C PHE A 204 9.89 -11.57 -15.72
N ILE A 205 10.75 -12.20 -16.52
CA ILE A 205 11.19 -11.70 -17.82
C ILE A 205 11.48 -12.88 -18.75
N ASP A 206 10.89 -12.83 -19.94
CA ASP A 206 11.19 -13.70 -21.09
C ASP A 206 11.31 -15.21 -20.77
N GLY A 207 10.48 -15.71 -19.86
CA GLY A 207 10.44 -17.12 -19.47
C GLY A 207 11.11 -17.44 -18.14
N TYR A 208 11.85 -16.51 -17.54
CA TYR A 208 12.60 -16.71 -16.31
C TYR A 208 12.02 -15.90 -15.15
N PHE A 209 11.88 -16.52 -13.97
CA PHE A 209 11.80 -15.77 -12.74
C PHE A 209 13.22 -15.30 -12.36
N VAL A 210 13.34 -14.02 -12.08
CA VAL A 210 14.60 -13.40 -11.64
C VAL A 210 14.42 -12.94 -10.20
N PHE A 211 15.34 -13.28 -9.30
CA PHE A 211 15.20 -12.93 -7.89
C PHE A 211 16.54 -12.52 -7.25
N SER A 212 16.48 -11.65 -6.26
CA SER A 212 17.66 -11.19 -5.50
C SER A 212 17.92 -12.10 -4.31
N GLU A 213 19.18 -12.54 -4.18
CA GLU A 213 19.66 -13.33 -3.04
C GLU A 213 19.76 -12.45 -1.79
N PRO A 214 19.24 -12.90 -0.63
CA PRO A 214 19.34 -12.16 0.62
C PRO A 214 20.79 -11.88 1.05
N ASN A 215 21.06 -10.61 1.43
CA ASN A 215 22.36 -10.16 1.93
C ASN A 215 23.56 -10.42 0.99
N SER A 216 23.33 -10.44 -0.30
CA SER A 216 24.32 -10.73 -1.34
C SER A 216 24.30 -9.68 -2.45
N GLN A 217 25.31 -9.67 -3.29
CA GLN A 217 25.35 -8.92 -4.55
C GLN A 217 24.70 -9.71 -5.71
N ARG A 218 24.36 -10.97 -5.46
CA ARG A 218 23.91 -11.90 -6.50
C ARG A 218 22.39 -11.79 -6.72
N PHE A 219 22.04 -12.03 -7.97
CA PHE A 219 20.68 -12.30 -8.39
C PHE A 219 20.69 -13.53 -9.29
N TRP A 220 19.61 -14.25 -9.28
CA TRP A 220 19.47 -15.58 -9.84
C TRP A 220 18.34 -15.62 -10.86
N VAL A 221 18.41 -16.59 -11.76
CA VAL A 221 17.29 -16.96 -12.64
C VAL A 221 16.89 -18.42 -12.39
N THR A 222 15.61 -18.70 -12.54
CA THR A 222 15.11 -20.09 -12.52
C THR A 222 15.33 -20.75 -13.87
N GLU A 223 15.07 -22.05 -13.96
CA GLU A 223 14.85 -22.70 -15.24
C GLU A 223 13.70 -22.06 -16.01
N SER A 224 13.74 -22.15 -17.35
CA SER A 224 12.73 -21.52 -18.19
C SER A 224 11.33 -22.07 -17.90
N TYR A 225 10.40 -21.17 -17.57
CA TYR A 225 9.01 -21.47 -17.18
C TYR A 225 8.87 -22.47 -16.01
N ASN A 226 9.92 -22.67 -15.22
CA ASN A 226 9.90 -23.55 -14.06
C ASN A 226 10.49 -22.87 -12.82
N GLY A 227 9.64 -22.32 -11.96
CA GLY A 227 10.03 -21.64 -10.72
C GLY A 227 10.51 -22.57 -9.61
N LEU A 228 10.37 -23.90 -9.76
CA LEU A 228 10.78 -24.87 -8.74
C LEU A 228 12.24 -25.31 -8.87
N SER A 229 12.89 -25.03 -9.99
CA SER A 229 14.26 -25.47 -10.28
C SER A 229 15.20 -24.29 -10.53
N VAL A 230 16.37 -24.34 -9.93
CA VAL A 230 17.43 -23.33 -10.03
C VAL A 230 18.75 -24.06 -10.32
N ASP A 231 19.47 -23.66 -11.37
CA ASP A 231 20.82 -24.18 -11.62
C ASP A 231 21.84 -23.46 -10.73
N ALA A 232 22.74 -24.22 -10.11
CA ALA A 232 23.82 -23.73 -9.24
C ALA A 232 24.69 -22.62 -9.86
N LEU A 233 24.73 -22.53 -11.19
CA LEU A 233 25.53 -21.55 -11.93
C LEU A 233 24.67 -20.45 -12.57
N ALA A 234 23.33 -20.50 -12.45
CA ALA A 234 22.40 -19.56 -13.06
C ALA A 234 22.27 -18.25 -12.25
N PHE A 235 23.39 -17.61 -11.93
CA PHE A 235 23.44 -16.32 -11.24
C PHE A 235 24.44 -15.34 -11.85
N ALA A 236 24.23 -14.06 -11.58
CA ALA A 236 25.19 -13.02 -11.82
C ALA A 236 25.33 -12.09 -10.61
N SER A 237 26.36 -11.28 -10.59
CA SER A 237 26.61 -10.27 -9.55
C SER A 237 26.43 -8.86 -10.10
N ALA A 238 25.82 -7.99 -9.33
CA ALA A 238 25.80 -6.55 -9.61
C ALA A 238 27.16 -5.95 -9.22
N GLU A 239 28.06 -5.83 -10.20
CA GLU A 239 29.47 -5.47 -9.97
C GLU A 239 29.78 -3.99 -10.20
N GLY A 240 28.81 -3.16 -10.54
CA GLY A 240 29.02 -1.72 -10.76
C GLY A 240 29.43 -0.98 -9.49
N SER A 241 29.01 -1.48 -8.34
CA SER A 241 29.44 -1.04 -7.01
C SER A 241 29.61 -2.25 -6.09
N PRO A 242 30.59 -2.24 -5.16
CA PRO A 242 30.79 -3.34 -4.21
C PRO A 242 29.78 -3.25 -3.05
N ASP A 243 28.48 -3.30 -3.35
CA ASP A 243 27.41 -3.22 -2.36
C ASP A 243 26.35 -4.30 -2.58
N ASN A 244 25.75 -4.76 -1.48
CA ASN A 244 24.73 -5.80 -1.54
C ASN A 244 23.46 -5.28 -2.23
N LEU A 245 22.78 -6.19 -2.93
CA LEU A 245 21.45 -5.93 -3.44
C LEU A 245 20.43 -5.84 -2.29
N VAL A 246 19.55 -4.88 -2.38
CA VAL A 246 18.41 -4.70 -1.48
C VAL A 246 17.19 -5.38 -2.06
N THR A 247 16.93 -5.17 -3.36
CA THR A 247 15.80 -5.78 -4.08
C THR A 247 16.01 -5.65 -5.59
N LEU A 248 15.10 -6.22 -6.35
CA LEU A 248 14.99 -5.98 -7.79
C LEU A 248 13.54 -5.80 -8.20
N ILE A 249 13.34 -5.22 -9.37
CA ILE A 249 12.03 -5.15 -10.04
C ILE A 249 12.25 -5.23 -11.55
N VAL A 250 11.32 -5.91 -12.24
CA VAL A 250 11.31 -5.94 -13.71
C VAL A 250 10.34 -4.87 -14.21
N ASP A 251 10.81 -3.99 -15.08
CA ASP A 251 10.00 -2.94 -15.70
C ASP A 251 10.39 -2.75 -17.16
N HIS A 252 9.41 -2.68 -18.08
CA HIS A 252 9.61 -2.51 -19.53
C HIS A 252 10.61 -3.51 -20.14
N ARG A 253 10.59 -4.78 -19.69
CA ARG A 253 11.55 -5.84 -20.09
C ARG A 253 13.00 -5.54 -19.70
N GLU A 254 13.18 -4.74 -18.66
CA GLU A 254 14.47 -4.47 -18.04
C GLU A 254 14.42 -4.83 -16.55
N ILE A 255 15.54 -5.30 -16.03
CA ILE A 255 15.68 -5.67 -14.62
C ILE A 255 16.45 -4.55 -13.93
N TRP A 256 15.79 -3.88 -13.00
CA TRP A 256 16.41 -2.87 -12.16
C TRP A 256 16.87 -3.51 -10.87
N LEU A 257 18.19 -3.55 -10.69
CA LEU A 257 18.86 -4.09 -9.51
C LEU A 257 19.18 -2.95 -8.55
N PHE A 258 18.48 -2.91 -7.43
CA PHE A 258 18.65 -1.88 -6.40
C PHE A 258 19.64 -2.35 -5.35
N GLY A 259 20.84 -1.78 -5.36
CA GLY A 259 21.85 -1.96 -4.32
C GLY A 259 21.69 -0.97 -3.18
N VAL A 260 22.54 -1.12 -2.16
CA VAL A 260 22.55 -0.22 -0.98
C VAL A 260 23.00 1.19 -1.36
N ASN A 261 23.88 1.35 -2.35
CA ASN A 261 24.43 2.64 -2.79
C ASN A 261 24.24 2.93 -4.28
N SER A 262 23.80 1.95 -5.05
CA SER A 262 23.72 2.06 -6.50
C SER A 262 22.50 1.35 -7.08
N VAL A 263 22.18 1.66 -8.33
CA VAL A 263 21.20 0.95 -9.14
C VAL A 263 21.83 0.61 -10.47
N GLU A 264 21.69 -0.64 -10.90
CA GLU A 264 22.06 -1.13 -12.22
C GLU A 264 20.87 -1.63 -12.99
N VAL A 265 20.92 -1.52 -14.31
CA VAL A 265 19.86 -2.03 -15.18
C VAL A 265 20.39 -3.10 -16.11
N TRP A 266 19.69 -4.22 -16.17
CA TRP A 266 20.00 -5.39 -16.99
C TRP A 266 18.83 -5.70 -17.93
N TYR A 267 19.08 -6.50 -18.97
CA TYR A 267 18.10 -6.92 -19.96
C TYR A 267 18.34 -8.38 -20.37
N ASP A 268 17.37 -9.00 -21.00
CA ASP A 268 17.56 -10.33 -21.60
C ASP A 268 18.41 -10.23 -22.85
N ALA A 269 19.63 -10.74 -22.78
CA ALA A 269 20.61 -10.77 -23.87
C ALA A 269 20.54 -12.06 -24.67
N GLY A 270 19.78 -13.07 -24.21
CA GLY A 270 19.64 -14.37 -24.86
C GLY A 270 20.93 -15.17 -24.95
N THR A 271 21.86 -14.97 -24.02
CA THR A 271 23.14 -15.72 -24.01
C THR A 271 22.94 -17.11 -23.40
N PRO A 272 23.61 -18.18 -23.94
CA PRO A 272 23.34 -19.57 -23.54
C PRO A 272 23.67 -19.90 -22.07
N ASP A 273 24.76 -19.33 -21.54
CA ASP A 273 25.23 -19.68 -20.17
C ASP A 273 24.45 -18.92 -19.08
N PHE A 274 24.15 -17.67 -19.32
CA PHE A 274 23.35 -16.82 -18.44
C PHE A 274 22.58 -15.82 -19.32
N PRO A 275 21.24 -15.82 -19.31
CA PRO A 275 20.46 -15.11 -20.34
C PRO A 275 20.53 -13.59 -20.24
N LEU A 276 20.92 -13.04 -19.09
CA LEU A 276 20.84 -11.62 -18.80
C LEU A 276 22.16 -10.90 -19.01
N GLY A 277 22.09 -9.68 -19.52
CA GLY A 277 23.23 -8.80 -19.79
C GLY A 277 23.05 -7.41 -19.21
N ARG A 278 24.16 -6.77 -18.77
CA ARG A 278 24.14 -5.42 -18.23
C ARG A 278 23.99 -4.37 -19.33
N ILE A 279 23.13 -3.39 -19.14
CA ILE A 279 23.03 -2.23 -20.05
C ILE A 279 24.20 -1.29 -19.75
N GLN A 280 25.07 -1.08 -20.74
CA GLN A 280 26.22 -0.20 -20.61
C GLN A 280 25.77 1.26 -20.43
N GLY A 281 26.24 1.90 -19.33
CA GLY A 281 25.87 3.27 -18.99
C GLY A 281 24.56 3.44 -18.19
N ALA A 282 23.81 2.38 -17.99
CA ALA A 282 22.63 2.38 -17.10
C ALA A 282 23.04 2.07 -15.66
N PHE A 283 23.85 2.96 -15.09
CA PHE A 283 24.32 2.89 -13.71
C PHE A 283 24.05 4.19 -13.00
N ASN A 284 23.59 4.12 -11.77
CA ASN A 284 23.16 5.24 -10.97
C ASN A 284 23.73 5.13 -9.54
N GLU A 285 24.36 6.18 -9.04
CA GLU A 285 24.92 6.28 -7.67
C GLU A 285 23.85 6.69 -6.64
N ILE A 286 22.62 6.19 -6.80
CA ILE A 286 21.51 6.37 -5.87
C ILE A 286 21.08 4.99 -5.40
N GLY A 287 21.30 4.69 -4.11
CA GLY A 287 20.94 3.40 -3.53
C GLY A 287 19.50 3.34 -3.05
N CYS A 288 19.08 2.14 -2.63
CA CYS A 288 17.81 1.86 -2.01
C CYS A 288 18.00 1.56 -0.51
N LEU A 289 17.09 2.05 0.33
CA LEU A 289 17.14 1.85 1.79
C LEU A 289 16.24 0.72 2.27
N ALA A 290 15.15 0.44 1.55
CA ALA A 290 14.13 -0.51 1.97
C ALA A 290 13.66 -1.35 0.79
N ALA A 291 13.76 -2.66 0.90
CA ALA A 291 13.45 -3.61 -0.18
C ALA A 291 12.01 -3.46 -0.71
N TYR A 292 11.07 -3.25 0.18
CA TYR A 292 9.66 -3.14 -0.15
C TYR A 292 9.18 -1.71 -0.40
N SER A 293 10.11 -0.75 -0.51
CA SER A 293 9.77 0.64 -0.88
C SER A 293 9.73 0.87 -2.39
N VAL A 294 10.24 -0.07 -3.19
CA VAL A 294 10.26 0.04 -4.64
C VAL A 294 8.88 -0.31 -5.20
N ALA A 295 8.30 0.59 -5.99
CA ALA A 295 6.98 0.38 -6.60
C ALA A 295 6.89 1.05 -7.98
N LYS A 296 6.02 0.50 -8.85
CA LYS A 296 5.74 1.05 -10.18
C LYS A 296 4.55 1.98 -10.14
N LEU A 297 4.67 3.14 -10.76
CA LEU A 297 3.56 4.09 -10.93
C LEU A 297 3.86 5.03 -12.09
N ASP A 298 2.83 5.36 -12.86
CA ASP A 298 2.89 6.39 -13.90
C ASP A 298 4.11 6.22 -14.82
N ASN A 299 4.27 5.01 -15.36
CA ASN A 299 5.36 4.63 -16.27
C ASN A 299 6.77 4.87 -15.71
N GLY A 300 6.94 4.72 -14.40
CA GLY A 300 8.24 4.87 -13.72
C GLY A 300 8.30 4.11 -12.41
N LEU A 301 9.51 4.08 -11.84
CA LEU A 301 9.80 3.44 -10.57
C LEU A 301 9.96 4.50 -9.48
N PHE A 302 9.46 4.20 -8.30
CA PHE A 302 9.58 5.03 -7.10
C PHE A 302 10.26 4.23 -6.00
N TRP A 303 11.15 4.86 -5.22
CA TRP A 303 11.83 4.19 -4.11
C TRP A 303 12.32 5.15 -3.03
N LEU A 304 12.44 4.64 -1.81
CA LEU A 304 13.13 5.32 -0.72
C LEU A 304 14.62 5.05 -0.82
N GLY A 305 15.38 6.09 -1.05
CA GLY A 305 16.80 5.93 -1.37
C GLY A 305 17.73 6.79 -0.51
N ARG A 306 19.01 6.70 -0.89
CA ARG A 306 20.10 7.52 -0.36
C ARG A 306 21.06 7.85 -1.48
N ASP A 307 21.77 8.95 -1.30
CA ASP A 307 22.88 9.36 -2.15
C ASP A 307 23.98 10.02 -1.31
N ALA A 308 24.97 10.63 -1.96
CA ALA A 308 26.06 11.35 -1.30
C ALA A 308 25.58 12.53 -0.41
N ARG A 309 24.32 12.99 -0.57
CA ARG A 309 23.71 14.10 0.20
C ARG A 309 23.05 13.63 1.49
N GLY A 310 22.69 12.36 1.59
CA GLY A 310 22.06 11.80 2.79
C GLY A 310 21.10 10.64 2.54
N ASN A 311 20.45 10.23 3.61
CA ASN A 311 19.47 9.14 3.65
C ASN A 311 18.04 9.70 3.66
N GLY A 312 17.06 8.83 3.36
CA GLY A 312 15.64 9.17 3.49
C GLY A 312 15.14 10.12 2.42
N ILE A 313 15.70 10.02 1.23
CA ILE A 313 15.33 10.78 0.04
C ILE A 313 14.44 9.89 -0.82
N VAL A 314 13.33 10.39 -1.32
CA VAL A 314 12.46 9.64 -2.24
C VAL A 314 12.75 10.05 -3.68
N TYR A 315 12.93 9.04 -4.52
CA TYR A 315 13.25 9.19 -5.94
C TYR A 315 12.17 8.62 -6.84
N ARG A 316 12.11 9.16 -8.05
CA ARG A 316 11.39 8.60 -9.21
C ARG A 316 12.41 8.35 -10.32
N SER A 317 12.23 7.28 -11.09
CA SER A 317 13.06 7.05 -12.28
C SER A 317 12.75 8.08 -13.37
N LYS A 318 13.84 8.53 -14.03
CA LYS A 318 13.79 9.40 -15.21
C LYS A 318 14.84 8.91 -16.21
N GLY A 319 14.42 8.08 -17.16
CA GLY A 319 15.36 7.23 -17.87
C GLY A 319 16.09 6.35 -16.86
N TYR A 320 17.38 6.17 -17.00
CA TYR A 320 18.20 5.36 -16.07
C TYR A 320 18.74 6.14 -14.86
N SER A 321 18.25 7.34 -14.59
CA SER A 321 18.65 8.13 -13.42
C SER A 321 17.49 8.35 -12.46
N GLY A 322 17.78 8.66 -11.19
CA GLY A 322 16.79 9.00 -10.19
C GLY A 322 16.56 10.52 -10.12
N GLU A 323 15.30 10.95 -10.26
CA GLU A 323 14.86 12.32 -9.97
C GLU A 323 14.34 12.40 -8.54
N ARG A 324 14.88 13.32 -7.75
CA ARG A 324 14.42 13.55 -6.37
C ARG A 324 13.04 14.21 -6.37
N ILE A 325 12.08 13.57 -5.72
CA ILE A 325 10.71 14.07 -5.59
C ILE A 325 10.36 14.50 -4.16
N SER A 326 11.13 14.07 -3.16
CA SER A 326 10.94 14.49 -1.78
C SER A 326 11.41 15.93 -1.56
N THR A 327 10.65 16.67 -0.74
CA THR A 327 11.04 18.00 -0.29
C THR A 327 11.96 17.91 0.91
N HIS A 328 12.79 18.93 1.14
CA HIS A 328 13.68 18.97 2.32
C HIS A 328 12.93 18.81 3.66
N ALA A 329 11.67 19.25 3.72
CA ALA A 329 10.87 19.13 4.92
C ALA A 329 10.41 17.68 5.16
N VAL A 330 9.97 16.98 4.11
CA VAL A 330 9.60 15.56 4.17
C VAL A 330 10.82 14.70 4.53
N GLU A 331 11.95 14.96 3.91
CA GLU A 331 13.20 14.25 4.20
C GLU A 331 13.67 14.46 5.64
N TRP A 332 13.57 15.68 6.15
CA TRP A 332 13.91 15.94 7.53
C TRP A 332 13.03 15.15 8.50
N GLN A 333 11.74 15.03 8.23
CA GLN A 333 10.84 14.19 9.01
C GLN A 333 11.23 12.72 8.94
N ILE A 334 11.47 12.20 7.74
CA ILE A 334 11.88 10.80 7.52
C ILE A 334 13.20 10.51 8.26
N GLN A 335 14.16 11.45 8.24
CA GLN A 335 15.45 11.30 8.92
C GLN A 335 15.36 11.27 10.45
N GLN A 336 14.25 11.65 11.05
CA GLN A 336 14.02 11.51 12.50
C GLN A 336 13.58 10.09 12.90
N TYR A 337 13.20 9.25 11.94
CA TYR A 337 12.76 7.88 12.23
C TYR A 337 13.93 6.99 12.62
N SER A 338 13.71 6.10 13.59
CA SER A 338 14.75 5.24 14.15
C SER A 338 15.25 4.19 13.16
N THR A 339 14.40 3.77 12.22
CA THR A 339 14.75 2.87 11.12
C THR A 339 14.03 3.28 9.84
N LEU A 340 14.65 3.07 8.70
CA LEU A 340 14.09 3.32 7.38
C LEU A 340 14.02 2.04 6.53
N ALA A 341 14.74 0.99 6.95
CA ALA A 341 14.83 -0.25 6.20
C ALA A 341 13.54 -1.10 6.23
N ASP A 342 12.66 -0.81 7.19
CA ASP A 342 11.35 -1.43 7.34
C ASP A 342 10.25 -0.78 6.49
N ALA A 343 10.58 0.27 5.74
CA ALA A 343 9.61 0.98 4.92
C ALA A 343 9.00 0.06 3.84
N VAL A 344 7.69 0.17 3.68
CA VAL A 344 6.89 -0.58 2.70
C VAL A 344 6.08 0.39 1.88
N ALA A 345 6.07 0.21 0.57
CA ALA A 345 5.29 1.06 -0.33
C ALA A 345 4.35 0.24 -1.22
N TYR A 346 3.30 0.89 -1.62
CA TYR A 346 2.41 0.45 -2.69
C TYR A 346 1.90 1.66 -3.48
N THR A 347 1.31 1.39 -4.62
CA THR A 347 0.83 2.44 -5.54
C THR A 347 -0.59 2.15 -5.97
N TYR A 348 -1.37 3.19 -6.23
CA TYR A 348 -2.69 3.04 -6.82
C TYR A 348 -3.07 4.31 -7.59
N GLN A 349 -4.07 4.16 -8.47
CA GLN A 349 -4.65 5.26 -9.24
C GLN A 349 -6.15 5.33 -8.96
N GLN A 350 -6.64 6.50 -8.63
CA GLN A 350 -8.05 6.74 -8.34
C GLN A 350 -8.43 8.18 -8.68
N ASP A 351 -9.60 8.38 -9.28
CA ASP A 351 -10.19 9.70 -9.58
C ASP A 351 -9.24 10.67 -10.32
N GLY A 352 -8.39 10.14 -11.21
CA GLY A 352 -7.41 10.93 -11.98
C GLY A 352 -6.09 11.22 -11.26
N HIS A 353 -5.93 10.77 -10.03
CA HIS A 353 -4.70 10.87 -9.26
C HIS A 353 -3.91 9.57 -9.28
N SER A 354 -2.59 9.70 -9.16
CA SER A 354 -1.64 8.58 -9.05
C SER A 354 -0.86 8.73 -7.75
N PHE A 355 -1.02 7.78 -6.83
CA PHE A 355 -0.48 7.85 -5.49
C PHE A 355 0.64 6.82 -5.26
N TYR A 356 1.79 7.30 -4.77
CA TYR A 356 2.82 6.48 -4.17
C TYR A 356 2.70 6.58 -2.64
N VAL A 357 2.30 5.49 -2.00
CA VAL A 357 2.07 5.39 -0.56
C VAL A 357 3.29 4.76 0.09
N LEU A 358 3.91 5.45 1.02
CA LEU A 358 5.14 5.04 1.70
C LEU A 358 4.88 4.94 3.21
N ASN A 359 4.83 3.72 3.71
CA ASN A 359 4.61 3.40 5.11
C ASN A 359 5.93 3.21 5.85
N PHE A 360 6.02 3.73 7.07
CA PHE A 360 7.11 3.51 8.00
C PHE A 360 6.58 2.78 9.24
N PRO A 361 6.64 1.45 9.28
CA PRO A 361 6.07 0.63 10.34
C PRO A 361 6.53 1.02 11.75
N THR A 362 7.84 1.09 11.98
CA THR A 362 8.41 1.43 13.30
C THR A 362 8.12 2.87 13.71
N ALA A 363 8.09 3.81 12.75
CA ALA A 363 7.75 5.21 13.00
C ALA A 363 6.23 5.44 13.10
N ASN A 364 5.42 4.43 12.81
CA ASN A 364 3.96 4.48 12.82
C ASN A 364 3.39 5.65 11.99
N THR A 365 3.92 5.86 10.77
CA THR A 365 3.58 7.01 9.92
C THR A 365 3.47 6.59 8.46
N THR A 366 2.59 7.26 7.71
CA THR A 366 2.42 7.06 6.26
C THR A 366 2.50 8.38 5.52
N TRP A 367 3.40 8.45 4.56
CA TRP A 367 3.52 9.54 3.60
C TRP A 367 2.96 9.13 2.25
N VAL A 368 2.34 10.07 1.56
CA VAL A 368 1.79 9.85 0.22
C VAL A 368 2.25 10.97 -0.71
N TYR A 369 2.78 10.57 -1.84
CA TYR A 369 3.09 11.48 -2.94
C TYR A 369 2.03 11.34 -4.03
N ASP A 370 1.39 12.42 -4.37
CA ASP A 370 0.47 12.51 -5.50
C ASP A 370 1.24 13.00 -6.73
N VAL A 371 1.38 12.14 -7.72
CA VAL A 371 2.11 12.44 -8.96
C VAL A 371 1.38 13.51 -9.77
N SER A 372 0.05 13.51 -9.75
CA SER A 372 -0.78 14.43 -10.54
C SER A 372 -0.63 15.87 -10.11
N THR A 373 -0.44 16.11 -8.82
CA THR A 373 -0.29 17.46 -8.24
C THR A 373 1.13 17.80 -7.81
N GLY A 374 2.02 16.80 -7.70
CA GLY A 374 3.37 16.95 -7.16
C GLY A 374 3.40 17.25 -5.65
N VAL A 375 2.34 16.92 -4.92
CA VAL A 375 2.14 17.32 -3.54
C VAL A 375 2.30 16.12 -2.60
N TRP A 376 3.02 16.33 -1.49
CA TRP A 376 3.11 15.40 -0.38
C TRP A 376 2.00 15.64 0.64
N HIS A 377 1.37 14.55 1.13
CA HIS A 377 0.41 14.57 2.22
C HIS A 377 0.55 13.32 3.09
N GLU A 378 -0.11 13.33 4.24
CA GLU A 378 -0.11 12.21 5.18
C GLU A 378 -1.42 11.42 5.06
N ARG A 379 -1.36 10.10 5.16
CA ARG A 379 -2.50 9.23 5.43
C ARG A 379 -2.34 8.65 6.83
N ALA A 380 -3.42 8.58 7.59
CA ALA A 380 -3.32 8.14 8.98
C ALA A 380 -4.63 7.55 9.48
N GLY A 381 -4.54 6.51 10.31
CA GLY A 381 -5.58 6.08 11.21
C GLY A 381 -5.68 7.00 12.42
N TRP A 382 -6.72 6.78 13.23
CA TRP A 382 -6.94 7.53 14.47
C TRP A 382 -7.30 6.59 15.60
N GLU A 383 -6.37 6.36 16.51
CA GLU A 383 -6.53 5.46 17.64
C GLU A 383 -6.02 6.11 18.94
N ASN A 384 -6.72 5.91 20.05
CA ASN A 384 -6.33 6.44 21.36
C ASN A 384 -5.99 7.95 21.34
N SER A 385 -6.76 8.75 20.57
CA SER A 385 -6.56 10.19 20.40
C SER A 385 -5.22 10.57 19.74
N ALA A 386 -4.59 9.66 19.03
CA ALA A 386 -3.35 9.89 18.27
C ALA A 386 -3.48 9.40 16.82
N PHE A 387 -2.72 10.02 15.93
CA PHE A 387 -2.56 9.53 14.58
C PHE A 387 -1.65 8.30 14.58
N THR A 388 -2.07 7.27 13.86
CA THR A 388 -1.29 6.05 13.57
C THR A 388 -1.00 5.98 12.08
N ARG A 389 -0.16 5.07 11.63
CA ARG A 389 0.00 4.85 10.20
C ARG A 389 -1.32 4.36 9.57
N HIS A 390 -1.49 4.61 8.28
CA HIS A 390 -2.60 4.07 7.50
C HIS A 390 -2.59 2.53 7.50
N ARG A 391 -3.78 1.90 7.51
CA ARG A 391 -3.91 0.44 7.58
C ARG A 391 -3.32 -0.32 6.39
N GLY A 392 -3.30 0.29 5.21
CA GLY A 392 -2.80 -0.37 4.00
C GLY A 392 -1.30 -0.70 4.08
N ASN A 393 -0.97 -1.97 3.80
CA ASN A 393 0.39 -2.48 3.79
C ASN A 393 0.86 -2.94 2.40
N CYS A 394 -0.05 -3.45 1.60
CA CYS A 394 0.17 -3.91 0.23
C CYS A 394 -1.10 -3.69 -0.60
N GLN A 395 -1.00 -3.81 -1.93
CA GLN A 395 -2.11 -3.49 -2.84
C GLN A 395 -2.14 -4.48 -4.01
N MET A 396 -3.35 -4.73 -4.53
CA MET A 396 -3.59 -5.31 -5.85
C MET A 396 -4.83 -4.66 -6.48
N ASN A 397 -4.91 -4.67 -7.80
CA ASN A 397 -6.15 -4.38 -8.52
C ASN A 397 -6.85 -5.72 -8.79
N PHE A 398 -8.04 -5.90 -8.25
CA PHE A 398 -8.79 -7.13 -8.44
C PHE A 398 -10.29 -6.84 -8.47
N ASN A 399 -11.00 -7.47 -9.40
CA ASN A 399 -12.46 -7.34 -9.55
C ASN A 399 -12.94 -5.87 -9.62
N ASN A 400 -12.22 -5.02 -10.37
CA ASN A 400 -12.44 -3.57 -10.52
C ASN A 400 -12.31 -2.76 -9.22
N GLU A 401 -11.73 -3.33 -8.17
CA GLU A 401 -11.48 -2.66 -6.90
C GLU A 401 -9.98 -2.43 -6.70
N ILE A 402 -9.63 -1.36 -6.01
CA ILE A 402 -8.28 -1.11 -5.51
C ILE A 402 -8.21 -1.74 -4.13
N VAL A 403 -7.68 -2.95 -4.06
CA VAL A 403 -7.66 -3.77 -2.85
C VAL A 403 -6.37 -3.52 -2.08
N ILE A 404 -6.49 -3.28 -0.78
CA ILE A 404 -5.35 -3.15 0.13
C ILE A 404 -5.43 -4.18 1.26
N GLY A 405 -4.26 -4.62 1.74
CA GLY A 405 -4.13 -5.55 2.85
C GLY A 405 -3.81 -4.84 4.16
N ASP A 406 -4.40 -5.29 5.26
CA ASP A 406 -4.23 -4.74 6.60
C ASP A 406 -2.90 -5.20 7.24
N TYR A 407 -2.19 -4.26 7.86
CA TYR A 407 -0.99 -4.58 8.64
C TYR A 407 -1.28 -5.05 10.06
N VAL A 408 -2.49 -4.84 10.57
CA VAL A 408 -2.89 -5.21 11.94
C VAL A 408 -3.47 -6.62 11.97
N GLY A 409 -4.33 -6.93 11.01
CA GLY A 409 -5.08 -8.18 10.95
C GLY A 409 -5.14 -8.78 9.55
N GLY A 410 -5.98 -9.80 9.40
CA GLY A 410 -6.21 -10.50 8.12
C GLY A 410 -7.20 -9.80 7.20
N GLY A 411 -7.57 -8.55 7.44
CA GLY A 411 -8.54 -7.82 6.62
C GLY A 411 -7.98 -7.40 5.27
N ILE A 412 -8.81 -7.49 4.23
CA ILE A 412 -8.59 -6.79 2.96
C ILE A 412 -9.74 -5.83 2.70
N TYR A 413 -9.41 -4.67 2.18
CA TYR A 413 -10.34 -3.55 2.00
C TYR A 413 -10.23 -2.96 0.61
N ALA A 414 -11.33 -2.41 0.10
CA ALA A 414 -11.34 -1.55 -1.08
C ALA A 414 -11.23 -0.07 -0.69
N TYR A 415 -10.47 0.72 -1.45
CA TYR A 415 -10.57 2.17 -1.39
C TYR A 415 -11.92 2.61 -1.98
N ASP A 416 -12.72 3.30 -1.16
CA ASP A 416 -14.05 3.74 -1.54
C ASP A 416 -14.20 5.26 -1.29
N SER A 417 -14.41 6.02 -2.36
CA SER A 417 -14.55 7.49 -2.30
C SER A 417 -15.89 7.95 -1.70
N THR A 418 -16.82 7.02 -1.46
CA THR A 418 -18.10 7.30 -0.78
C THR A 418 -18.05 7.03 0.72
N ILE A 419 -17.02 6.33 1.19
CA ILE A 419 -16.80 5.97 2.60
C ILE A 419 -15.66 6.81 3.18
N TYR A 420 -15.83 7.29 4.40
CA TYR A 420 -14.86 8.15 5.10
C TYR A 420 -14.49 7.62 6.49
N THR A 421 -14.46 6.29 6.61
CA THR A 421 -13.96 5.55 7.78
C THR A 421 -12.78 4.68 7.38
N GLU A 422 -11.90 4.35 8.29
CA GLU A 422 -10.79 3.41 8.09
C GLU A 422 -11.18 2.06 8.68
N ALA A 423 -11.69 1.13 7.86
CA ALA A 423 -12.19 -0.17 8.30
C ALA A 423 -13.22 -0.04 9.45
N GLY A 424 -14.20 0.85 9.31
CA GLY A 424 -15.19 1.14 10.34
C GLY A 424 -14.72 2.05 11.48
N SER A 425 -13.42 2.32 11.59
CA SER A 425 -12.85 3.22 12.61
C SER A 425 -12.86 4.68 12.16
N ILE A 426 -12.76 5.60 13.13
CA ILE A 426 -12.68 7.04 12.85
C ILE A 426 -11.44 7.33 11.98
N MET A 427 -11.66 8.04 10.87
CA MET A 427 -10.61 8.60 10.03
C MET A 427 -10.58 10.12 10.22
N LYS A 428 -9.80 10.59 11.20
CA LYS A 428 -9.65 12.04 11.45
C LYS A 428 -8.89 12.70 10.32
N TRP A 429 -9.43 13.81 9.78
CA TRP A 429 -8.71 14.67 8.85
C TRP A 429 -8.19 15.91 9.56
N LEU A 430 -7.10 16.50 9.05
CA LEU A 430 -6.46 17.67 9.64
C LEU A 430 -5.78 18.52 8.55
N ARG A 431 -5.91 19.83 8.69
CA ARG A 431 -5.13 20.81 7.94
C ARG A 431 -4.63 21.91 8.84
N SER A 432 -3.30 22.11 8.93
CA SER A 432 -2.71 23.27 9.57
C SER A 432 -2.05 24.19 8.54
N TRP A 433 -2.08 25.50 8.80
CA TRP A 433 -1.47 26.50 7.91
C TRP A 433 -1.21 27.82 8.66
N ARG A 434 -0.30 28.63 8.14
CA ARG A 434 -0.05 29.96 8.69
C ARG A 434 -1.18 30.91 8.38
N ALA A 435 -1.54 31.77 9.34
CA ALA A 435 -2.60 32.75 9.19
C ALA A 435 -2.32 33.75 8.04
N LEU A 436 -1.07 34.10 7.84
CA LEU A 436 -0.65 35.11 6.85
C LEU A 436 0.18 34.49 5.72
N PRO A 437 0.00 34.94 4.48
CA PRO A 437 0.89 34.60 3.37
C PRO A 437 2.34 35.00 3.62
N ALA A 438 3.26 34.31 2.95
CA ALA A 438 4.69 34.61 3.02
C ALA A 438 4.95 36.10 2.65
N GLY A 439 5.84 36.76 3.40
CA GLY A 439 6.21 38.15 3.20
C GLY A 439 5.25 39.19 3.78
N GLN A 440 4.07 38.80 4.26
CA GLN A 440 3.10 39.71 4.88
C GLN A 440 3.23 39.82 6.40
N ASN A 441 4.07 39.02 7.02
CA ASN A 441 4.35 39.11 8.44
C ASN A 441 5.39 40.23 8.69
N ASN A 442 4.92 41.42 8.99
CA ASN A 442 5.74 42.60 9.22
C ASN A 442 6.05 42.85 10.70
N LEU A 443 6.05 41.81 11.52
CA LEU A 443 6.33 41.86 12.97
C LEU A 443 5.38 42.74 13.79
N LYS A 444 4.17 43.08 13.31
CA LYS A 444 3.13 43.80 14.05
C LYS A 444 2.13 42.80 14.62
N ARG A 445 1.65 43.04 15.81
CA ARG A 445 0.50 42.30 16.34
C ARG A 445 -0.71 42.50 15.44
N THR A 446 -1.55 41.50 15.32
CA THR A 446 -2.80 41.56 14.57
C THR A 446 -3.97 41.22 15.46
N ALA A 447 -5.04 42.01 15.38
CA ALA A 447 -6.33 41.67 15.96
C ALA A 447 -7.09 40.82 14.94
N GLN A 448 -7.33 39.57 15.28
CA GLN A 448 -8.01 38.62 14.38
C GLN A 448 -9.48 38.51 14.78
N HIS A 449 -10.36 39.03 13.93
CA HIS A 449 -11.78 39.19 14.23
C HIS A 449 -12.56 37.92 13.90
N SER A 450 -12.35 37.37 12.72
CA SER A 450 -13.02 36.15 12.30
C SER A 450 -12.23 35.35 11.24
N LEU A 451 -12.38 34.05 11.28
CA LEU A 451 -11.97 33.12 10.24
C LEU A 451 -13.22 32.42 9.70
N GLN A 452 -13.44 32.49 8.40
CA GLN A 452 -14.47 31.76 7.70
C GLN A 452 -13.82 30.66 6.86
N LEU A 453 -14.29 29.43 7.01
CA LEU A 453 -13.92 28.32 6.14
C LEU A 453 -14.85 28.33 4.92
N ASP A 454 -14.29 28.39 3.71
CA ASP A 454 -15.02 28.21 2.47
C ASP A 454 -14.98 26.70 2.12
N CYS A 455 -16.04 26.01 2.44
CA CYS A 455 -16.17 24.57 2.27
C CYS A 455 -17.55 24.19 1.74
N GLU A 456 -17.66 23.00 1.18
CA GLU A 456 -18.96 22.42 0.83
C GLU A 456 -19.76 22.20 2.12
N THR A 457 -20.97 22.69 2.18
CA THR A 457 -21.85 22.63 3.35
C THR A 457 -23.14 21.90 3.02
N GLY A 458 -23.82 21.38 4.04
CA GLY A 458 -25.07 20.63 3.86
C GLY A 458 -24.90 19.22 3.38
N VAL A 459 -23.66 18.72 3.33
CA VAL A 459 -23.32 17.33 3.07
C VAL A 459 -23.43 16.53 4.35
N GLY A 460 -23.77 15.25 4.22
CA GLY A 460 -23.89 14.32 5.33
C GLY A 460 -23.98 12.89 4.82
N LEU A 461 -24.25 11.95 5.71
CA LEU A 461 -24.57 10.58 5.32
C LEU A 461 -26.04 10.49 4.94
N GLU A 462 -26.38 9.68 3.95
CA GLU A 462 -27.75 9.43 3.48
C GLU A 462 -28.16 7.99 3.83
N GLY A 463 -29.48 7.77 4.10
CA GLY A 463 -30.06 6.46 4.32
C GLY A 463 -29.72 5.84 5.69
N GLU A 464 -29.61 4.51 5.73
CA GLU A 464 -29.30 3.75 6.95
C GLU A 464 -27.88 3.93 7.46
N ASP A 465 -26.99 4.52 6.67
CA ASP A 465 -25.60 4.83 7.05
C ASP A 465 -25.48 5.87 8.17
N TYR A 466 -26.59 6.51 8.56
CA TYR A 466 -26.67 7.41 9.73
C TYR A 466 -26.36 6.73 11.07
N PHE A 467 -26.34 5.42 11.14
CA PHE A 467 -26.39 4.64 12.37
C PHE A 467 -25.10 3.92 12.74
N TYR A 468 -23.93 4.46 12.44
CA TYR A 468 -22.73 4.03 13.15
C TYR A 468 -22.67 4.69 14.53
N LEU A 469 -23.57 4.25 15.37
CA LEU A 469 -23.49 4.47 16.79
C LEU A 469 -22.71 3.34 17.41
N GLU A 470 -21.63 3.68 18.09
CA GLU A 470 -21.25 2.93 19.27
C GLU A 470 -22.46 2.91 20.21
N ARG A 471 -23.30 1.89 20.12
CA ARG A 471 -24.23 1.55 21.18
C ARG A 471 -23.36 1.30 22.41
N LYS A 472 -23.30 2.25 23.33
CA LYS A 472 -22.58 2.05 24.58
C LYS A 472 -23.35 0.99 25.35
N HIS A 473 -22.84 -0.21 25.37
CA HIS A 473 -23.30 -1.27 26.25
C HIS A 473 -23.08 -0.82 27.70
N LEU A 474 -24.08 -1.01 28.56
CA LEU A 474 -23.86 -0.86 29.97
C LEU A 474 -22.97 -2.02 30.44
N ALA A 475 -21.92 -1.68 31.15
CA ALA A 475 -20.99 -2.64 31.73
C ALA A 475 -20.97 -2.45 33.27
N THR A 476 -20.63 -3.50 33.98
CA THR A 476 -20.29 -3.46 35.40
C THR A 476 -18.96 -2.73 35.60
N GLU A 477 -18.61 -2.37 36.84
CA GLU A 477 -17.28 -1.82 37.19
C GLU A 477 -16.12 -2.78 36.83
N ALA A 478 -16.43 -4.09 36.67
CA ALA A 478 -15.48 -5.12 36.21
C ALA A 478 -15.40 -5.22 34.67
N LEU A 479 -16.05 -4.34 33.90
CA LEU A 479 -16.16 -4.34 32.44
C LEU A 479 -16.96 -5.50 31.82
N ASP A 480 -17.74 -6.22 32.61
CA ASP A 480 -18.68 -7.23 32.10
C ASP A 480 -19.92 -6.55 31.53
N TRP A 481 -20.33 -6.96 30.31
CA TRP A 481 -21.52 -6.44 29.65
C TRP A 481 -22.80 -6.84 30.39
N LEU A 482 -23.66 -5.88 30.67
CA LEU A 482 -25.00 -6.16 31.20
C LEU A 482 -25.90 -6.68 30.07
N ILE A 483 -26.47 -7.86 30.29
CA ILE A 483 -27.42 -8.50 29.37
C ILE A 483 -28.76 -8.73 30.07
N THR A 484 -29.86 -8.76 29.30
CA THR A 484 -31.18 -9.16 29.77
C THR A 484 -31.23 -10.67 30.01
N GLU A 485 -32.26 -11.16 30.70
CA GLU A 485 -32.50 -12.60 30.89
C GLU A 485 -32.63 -13.37 29.55
N ASN A 486 -32.95 -12.69 28.46
CA ASN A 486 -33.03 -13.26 27.12
C ASN A 486 -31.73 -13.19 26.34
N GLY A 487 -30.63 -12.68 26.92
CA GLY A 487 -29.32 -12.57 26.28
C GLY A 487 -29.09 -11.28 25.48
N ASP A 488 -30.05 -10.35 25.46
CA ASP A 488 -29.89 -9.07 24.77
C ASP A 488 -29.05 -8.09 25.60
N TYR A 489 -28.15 -7.36 24.96
CA TYR A 489 -27.34 -6.35 25.63
C TYR A 489 -28.19 -5.17 26.10
N ILE A 490 -28.00 -4.74 27.34
CA ILE A 490 -28.61 -3.51 27.86
C ILE A 490 -27.78 -2.34 27.35
N ILE A 491 -28.42 -1.49 26.55
CA ILE A 491 -27.83 -0.29 25.96
C ILE A 491 -28.40 0.96 26.63
N THR A 492 -27.60 2.00 26.77
CA THR A 492 -28.11 3.29 27.21
C THR A 492 -29.02 3.89 26.15
N GLN A 493 -30.16 4.40 26.55
CA GLN A 493 -31.04 5.22 25.72
C GLN A 493 -30.50 6.68 25.62
N ALA A 494 -29.19 6.89 25.73
CA ALA A 494 -28.56 8.17 25.43
C ALA A 494 -28.79 8.44 23.94
N GLY A 495 -29.54 9.47 23.65
CA GLY A 495 -30.10 9.79 22.35
C GLY A 495 -29.13 9.53 21.21
N GLU A 496 -29.65 8.94 20.16
CA GLU A 496 -28.98 8.70 18.90
C GLU A 496 -28.26 9.97 18.47
N LEU A 497 -26.96 10.05 18.74
CA LEU A 497 -26.08 11.00 18.06
C LEU A 497 -26.03 10.53 16.61
N ALA A 498 -26.88 11.09 15.77
CA ALA A 498 -26.87 10.84 14.34
C ALA A 498 -25.55 11.41 13.79
N VAL A 499 -24.52 10.56 13.80
CA VAL A 499 -23.20 10.89 13.25
C VAL A 499 -23.38 11.26 11.79
N GLY A 500 -22.78 12.38 11.35
CA GLY A 500 -22.85 12.85 9.97
C GLY A 500 -24.12 13.63 9.60
N VAL A 501 -25.15 13.76 10.46
CA VAL A 501 -26.33 14.61 10.19
C VAL A 501 -26.02 16.09 10.33
N ASN A 502 -25.12 16.44 11.24
CA ASN A 502 -24.67 17.80 11.49
C ASN A 502 -23.14 17.81 11.69
N PRO A 503 -22.38 17.62 10.61
CA PRO A 503 -20.92 17.50 10.68
C PRO A 503 -20.28 18.68 11.39
N GLN A 504 -19.29 18.38 12.23
CA GLN A 504 -18.58 19.38 13.01
C GLN A 504 -17.15 19.54 12.53
N VAL A 505 -16.65 20.76 12.55
CA VAL A 505 -15.23 21.06 12.34
C VAL A 505 -14.68 21.77 13.57
N MET A 506 -13.49 21.36 13.97
CA MET A 506 -12.75 21.88 15.11
C MET A 506 -11.70 22.86 14.62
N LEU A 507 -11.66 24.06 15.16
CA LEU A 507 -10.59 25.05 14.96
C LEU A 507 -9.78 25.16 16.24
N ARG A 508 -8.46 25.11 16.11
CA ARG A 508 -7.51 25.57 17.13
C ARG A 508 -6.42 26.43 16.51
N TRP A 509 -5.71 27.18 17.31
CA TRP A 509 -4.60 28.02 16.85
C TRP A 509 -3.44 28.01 17.83
N SER A 510 -2.27 28.28 17.27
CA SER A 510 -1.03 28.49 18.02
C SER A 510 -0.49 29.88 17.68
N ASP A 511 -0.07 30.64 18.71
CA ASP A 511 0.57 31.96 18.56
C ASP A 511 2.10 31.90 18.72
N ASP A 512 2.67 30.69 18.83
CA ASP A 512 4.09 30.42 19.02
C ASP A 512 4.67 29.46 17.96
N GLY A 513 4.05 29.43 16.78
CA GLY A 513 4.53 28.64 15.65
C GLY A 513 4.25 27.14 15.74
N GLY A 514 3.23 26.72 16.50
CA GLY A 514 2.83 25.31 16.60
C GLY A 514 3.29 24.61 17.88
N HIS A 515 3.97 25.29 18.79
CA HIS A 515 4.44 24.69 20.06
C HIS A 515 3.32 24.50 21.09
N ASN A 516 2.47 25.51 21.26
CA ASN A 516 1.31 25.44 22.16
C ASN A 516 0.03 25.76 21.38
N TRP A 517 -1.01 24.97 21.62
CA TRP A 517 -2.28 25.09 20.92
C TRP A 517 -3.39 25.54 21.88
N SER A 518 -4.31 26.36 21.36
CA SER A 518 -5.56 26.70 22.05
C SER A 518 -6.45 25.46 22.21
N ASN A 519 -7.48 25.58 23.05
CA ASN A 519 -8.57 24.61 23.06
C ASN A 519 -9.26 24.58 21.68
N GLU A 520 -9.92 23.47 21.38
CA GLU A 520 -10.70 23.30 20.17
C GLU A 520 -12.00 24.11 20.22
N HIS A 521 -12.30 24.79 19.13
CA HIS A 521 -13.51 25.58 18.95
C HIS A 521 -14.38 24.94 17.87
N TRP A 522 -15.42 24.26 18.29
CA TRP A 522 -16.29 23.49 17.42
C TRP A 522 -17.29 24.36 16.66
N LYS A 523 -17.52 24.05 15.39
CA LYS A 523 -18.54 24.66 14.54
C LYS A 523 -19.16 23.62 13.60
N SER A 524 -20.46 23.77 13.37
CA SER A 524 -21.17 23.01 12.37
C SER A 524 -20.67 23.39 10.95
N MET A 525 -20.65 22.40 10.07
CA MET A 525 -20.49 22.59 8.61
C MET A 525 -21.84 22.67 7.88
N GLY A 526 -22.94 22.84 8.62
CA GLY A 526 -24.30 22.80 8.11
C GLY A 526 -24.91 21.40 8.21
N LYS A 527 -26.15 21.33 8.69
CA LYS A 527 -26.92 20.07 8.67
C LYS A 527 -27.16 19.64 7.22
N ILE A 528 -27.38 18.37 7.00
CA ILE A 528 -27.83 17.83 5.71
C ILE A 528 -28.89 18.74 5.08
N GLY A 529 -28.66 19.12 3.82
CA GLY A 529 -29.54 20.01 3.05
C GLY A 529 -29.35 21.51 3.33
N GLN A 530 -28.50 21.93 4.26
CA GLN A 530 -28.21 23.33 4.55
C GLN A 530 -27.03 23.86 3.69
N PHE A 531 -27.18 23.92 2.39
CA PHE A 531 -26.13 24.30 1.44
C PHE A 531 -25.65 25.76 1.55
N GLY A 532 -26.42 26.65 2.18
CA GLY A 532 -26.06 28.05 2.39
C GLY A 532 -25.44 28.34 3.76
N TYR A 533 -25.03 27.33 4.51
CA TYR A 533 -24.46 27.52 5.84
C TYR A 533 -23.06 28.15 5.78
N ARG A 534 -22.75 29.00 6.77
CA ARG A 534 -21.45 29.69 6.86
C ARG A 534 -20.68 29.19 8.09
N THR A 535 -19.62 28.43 7.85
CA THR A 535 -18.72 27.97 8.90
C THR A 535 -17.75 29.09 9.26
N ILE A 536 -18.07 29.83 10.33
CA ILE A 536 -17.32 31.02 10.74
C ILE A 536 -17.06 31.04 12.26
N TRP A 537 -15.83 31.27 12.63
CA TRP A 537 -15.42 31.58 14.01
C TRP A 537 -15.19 33.07 14.16
N ARG A 538 -15.59 33.64 15.28
CA ARG A 538 -15.47 35.06 15.59
C ARG A 538 -14.75 35.27 16.89
N ARG A 539 -14.19 36.47 17.11
CA ARG A 539 -13.50 36.89 18.32
C ARG A 539 -12.25 36.02 18.60
N LEU A 540 -11.41 35.86 17.58
CA LEU A 540 -10.20 35.04 17.63
C LEU A 540 -9.06 35.71 18.42
N GLY A 541 -9.28 36.92 18.93
CA GLY A 541 -8.36 37.64 19.79
C GLY A 541 -7.17 38.27 19.06
N MET A 542 -6.19 38.67 19.83
CA MET A 542 -4.99 39.33 19.35
C MET A 542 -3.81 38.35 19.36
N THR A 543 -2.98 38.38 18.34
CA THR A 543 -1.77 37.55 18.31
C THR A 543 -0.79 37.97 19.42
N LEU A 544 -0.01 37.00 19.90
CA LEU A 544 1.05 37.25 20.87
C LEU A 544 2.22 38.08 20.25
N LYS A 545 3.26 38.27 21.03
CA LYS A 545 4.41 39.12 20.67
C LYS A 545 5.17 38.68 19.44
N LEU A 546 5.21 37.36 19.17
CA LEU A 546 5.88 36.77 17.99
C LEU A 546 5.07 36.91 16.70
N ARG A 547 3.77 37.20 16.78
CA ARG A 547 2.88 37.60 15.65
C ARG A 547 2.66 36.52 14.59
N ASP A 548 2.92 35.30 14.95
CA ASP A 548 2.94 34.17 14.06
C ASP A 548 1.88 33.16 14.46
N ARG A 549 0.67 33.40 13.97
CA ARG A 549 -0.44 32.48 14.23
C ARG A 549 -0.48 31.39 13.18
N VAL A 550 -0.52 30.16 13.66
CA VAL A 550 -0.84 28.96 12.88
C VAL A 550 -2.26 28.54 13.24
N TYR A 551 -3.09 28.33 12.23
CA TYR A 551 -4.42 27.75 12.37
C TYR A 551 -4.37 26.27 12.04
N GLU A 552 -5.22 25.50 12.72
CA GLU A 552 -5.48 24.11 12.41
C GLU A 552 -6.98 23.85 12.44
N VAL A 553 -7.50 23.26 11.35
CA VAL A 553 -8.85 22.71 11.30
C VAL A 553 -8.79 21.20 11.20
N SER A 554 -9.71 20.52 11.86
CA SER A 554 -9.81 19.06 11.84
C SER A 554 -11.24 18.59 12.03
N GLY A 555 -11.53 17.34 11.68
CA GLY A 555 -12.84 16.75 11.87
C GLY A 555 -12.77 15.23 11.92
N THR A 556 -13.77 14.63 12.55
CA THR A 556 -13.89 13.18 12.76
C THR A 556 -15.14 12.59 12.12
N ASP A 557 -16.14 13.41 11.79
CA ASP A 557 -17.36 12.93 11.16
C ASP A 557 -17.06 12.23 9.83
N PRO A 558 -17.66 11.06 9.54
CA PRO A 558 -17.36 10.27 8.35
C PRO A 558 -18.12 10.78 7.11
N VAL A 559 -17.97 12.06 6.80
CA VAL A 559 -18.65 12.73 5.68
C VAL A 559 -17.64 13.25 4.66
N LYS A 560 -18.10 13.50 3.44
CA LYS A 560 -17.33 14.19 2.41
C LYS A 560 -16.85 15.56 2.92
N ILE A 561 -15.60 15.88 2.69
CA ILE A 561 -15.00 17.18 3.00
C ILE A 561 -14.41 17.76 1.73
N ALA A 562 -14.83 18.97 1.38
CA ALA A 562 -14.30 19.75 0.28
C ALA A 562 -14.05 21.18 0.78
N ILE A 563 -12.78 21.60 0.85
CA ILE A 563 -12.37 22.90 1.36
C ILE A 563 -11.76 23.71 0.22
N MET A 564 -12.44 24.77 -0.22
CA MET A 564 -11.98 25.66 -1.28
C MET A 564 -11.03 26.73 -0.77
N GLY A 565 -11.13 27.09 0.52
CA GLY A 565 -10.27 28.13 1.07
C GLY A 565 -10.64 28.55 2.48
N ALA A 566 -9.91 29.51 3.01
CA ALA A 566 -10.23 30.14 4.28
C ALA A 566 -10.00 31.67 4.20
N GLU A 567 -10.94 32.43 4.71
CA GLU A 567 -10.88 33.88 4.73
C GLU A 567 -10.75 34.44 6.15
N LEU A 568 -9.72 35.26 6.36
CA LEU A 568 -9.42 35.91 7.62
C LEU A 568 -9.77 37.38 7.56
N ILE A 569 -10.52 37.87 8.57
CA ILE A 569 -10.72 39.30 8.83
C ILE A 569 -9.85 39.69 10.01
N MET A 570 -8.92 40.63 9.78
CA MET A 570 -7.97 41.09 10.79
C MET A 570 -7.57 42.52 10.56
N ASP A 571 -7.13 43.19 11.63
CA ASP A 571 -6.52 44.50 11.60
C ASP A 571 -5.10 44.47 12.20
N PRO A 572 -4.13 45.17 11.57
CA PRO A 572 -2.84 45.39 12.20
C PRO A 572 -3.02 46.35 13.39
N THR A 573 -2.32 46.06 14.49
CA THR A 573 -2.34 46.96 15.66
C THR A 573 -1.05 47.78 15.70
N ASN A 574 -1.11 48.95 16.29
CA ASN A 574 0.05 49.84 16.46
C ASN A 574 0.92 49.46 17.69
N ALA A 575 0.62 48.35 18.36
CA ALA A 575 1.33 47.92 19.55
C ALA A 575 2.44 46.87 19.25
#